data_a893b275a0fd404d7173e7cac5f76cb0
#
_entry.id   a893b275a0fd404d7173e7cac5f76cb0
#
_cell.length_a   1.000
_cell.length_b   1.000
_cell.length_c   1.000
_cell.angle_alpha   90.00
_cell.angle_beta   90.00
_cell.angle_gamma   90.00
#
_symmetry.space_group_name_H-M   'P 1'
#
loop_
_entity.id
_entity.type
_entity.pdbx_description
1 polymer ?
#
loop_
_entity_poly.entity_id
_entity_poly.type
_entity_poly.pdbx_seq_one_letter_code
_entity_poly.pdbx_strand_id
1 'polypeptide(L)'
;MIFLGIKSYGVKPEGLLKAEHQIHVLDGLARSVAEELSEAYPQARMEISALPTVHGDPTMLAQSQAAIDSALAKKAAMNGWDATKDKELIGAERAKAMSPMIGGVILAKLKGDQPEAAEAFYKENSANLTIQARANMMDAIQTGLAASKAQSAGAALAEKFDFTQTGDAQKAIDKMDIPPSQKVAIRAELEHRHGIQQSDSDTTNALSIGKIDEMVERGMGLAAIQMTPEYASVRDKGTVLKLLRTRREQAVSLAAATESRDWTRVQRLRSEQTYQAQERLYGYSDPDVLMAMTRAQVAALRLELGNENTSQLLNRWDTFTKSSAKLKEAKMDADQFNTLADGMGLKPFARGNETSKRALSAAKDRVETAIGAWQVEHRGEMPREEKGKLMSRMIAEQITIDRSMWLGGDKTSNLLQLTPDEIKNVVVPDLDKGQIKVEMRKQTKNPTYEPSASEFAQAYLRMKSKAVVNGQ
;
A
#
# COMPACT_ATOMS: atom_id res chain seq x y z
N MET A 1 -7.96 14.57 -15.02
CA MET A 1 -7.28 13.27 -14.83
C MET A 1 -5.74 13.40 -14.77
N ILE A 2 -5.18 14.57 -14.46
CA ILE A 2 -3.72 14.84 -14.35
C ILE A 2 -3.28 15.01 -12.89
N PHE A 3 -4.21 15.05 -11.94
CA PHE A 3 -3.94 15.24 -10.49
C PHE A 3 -3.45 14.01 -9.74
N LEU A 4 -3.47 12.81 -10.33
CA LEU A 4 -3.12 11.56 -9.65
C LEU A 4 -1.63 11.18 -9.71
N GLY A 5 -0.82 11.86 -10.57
CA GLY A 5 0.61 11.56 -10.70
C GLY A 5 1.54 12.30 -9.73
N ILE A 6 1.08 13.41 -9.14
CA ILE A 6 1.94 14.32 -8.36
C ILE A 6 2.07 13.91 -6.88
N LYS A 7 1.17 13.08 -6.35
CA LYS A 7 1.22 12.61 -4.95
C LYS A 7 2.34 11.62 -4.62
N SER A 8 3.01 11.08 -5.63
CA SER A 8 4.07 10.06 -5.44
C SER A 8 5.49 10.63 -5.31
N TYR A 9 5.69 11.89 -5.63
CA TYR A 9 6.98 12.54 -5.51
C TYR A 9 7.02 13.33 -4.20
N GLY A 10 7.68 12.85 -3.19
CA GLY A 10 7.83 13.47 -1.86
C GLY A 10 8.36 14.91 -1.80
N VAL A 11 8.15 15.71 -2.82
CA VAL A 11 8.33 17.16 -2.86
C VAL A 11 7.20 17.78 -2.04
N LYS A 12 7.55 18.46 -0.97
CA LYS A 12 6.59 19.19 -0.14
C LYS A 12 5.68 20.04 -1.03
N PRO A 13 4.35 20.02 -0.81
CA PRO A 13 3.38 20.78 -1.63
C PRO A 13 3.66 22.29 -1.72
N GLU A 14 4.40 22.85 -0.77
CA GLU A 14 4.72 24.29 -0.68
C GLU A 14 5.53 24.83 -1.87
N GLY A 15 6.42 24.03 -2.47
CA GLY A 15 7.18 24.47 -3.64
C GLY A 15 6.34 24.48 -4.91
N LEU A 16 5.45 23.49 -5.08
CA LEU A 16 4.50 23.41 -6.19
C LEU A 16 3.37 24.45 -6.07
N LEU A 17 2.86 24.67 -4.85
CA LEU A 17 1.89 25.74 -4.56
C LEU A 17 2.46 27.13 -4.83
N LYS A 18 3.75 27.37 -4.54
CA LYS A 18 4.42 28.64 -4.92
C LYS A 18 4.52 28.78 -6.43
N ALA A 19 4.86 27.72 -7.17
CA ALA A 19 4.93 27.74 -8.63
C ALA A 19 3.55 27.93 -9.26
N GLU A 20 2.51 27.26 -8.79
CA GLU A 20 1.12 27.46 -9.23
C GLU A 20 0.62 28.86 -8.87
N HIS A 21 0.92 29.36 -7.69
CA HIS A 21 0.56 30.72 -7.29
C HIS A 21 1.29 31.77 -8.15
N GLN A 22 2.56 31.56 -8.49
CA GLN A 22 3.33 32.39 -9.40
C GLN A 22 2.78 32.33 -10.83
N ILE A 23 2.32 31.17 -11.31
CA ILE A 23 1.66 31.04 -12.61
C ILE A 23 0.33 31.80 -12.60
N HIS A 24 -0.48 31.72 -11.55
CA HIS A 24 -1.71 32.49 -11.40
C HIS A 24 -1.47 34.00 -11.30
N VAL A 25 -0.41 34.42 -10.61
CA VAL A 25 -0.02 35.83 -10.52
C VAL A 25 0.47 36.34 -11.87
N LEU A 26 1.25 35.54 -12.62
CA LEU A 26 1.71 35.90 -13.97
C LEU A 26 0.57 35.91 -14.99
N ASP A 27 -0.37 34.97 -14.88
CA ASP A 27 -1.61 34.95 -15.70
C ASP A 27 -2.52 36.13 -15.35
N GLY A 28 -2.63 36.51 -14.08
CA GLY A 28 -3.33 37.71 -13.61
C GLY A 28 -2.69 39.01 -14.10
N LEU A 29 -1.33 39.10 -14.04
CA LEU A 29 -0.57 40.22 -14.57
C LEU A 29 -0.70 40.32 -16.12
N ALA A 30 -0.62 39.17 -16.82
CA ALA A 30 -0.83 39.13 -18.25
C ALA A 30 -2.26 39.59 -18.66
N ARG A 31 -3.27 39.20 -17.87
CA ARG A 31 -4.66 39.69 -18.06
C ARG A 31 -4.79 41.16 -17.74
N SER A 32 -4.18 41.65 -16.64
CA SER A 32 -4.23 43.08 -16.29
C SER A 32 -3.56 43.95 -17.34
N VAL A 33 -2.39 43.54 -17.87
CA VAL A 33 -1.72 44.25 -18.98
C VAL A 33 -2.51 44.12 -20.28
N ALA A 34 -3.13 42.98 -20.55
CA ALA A 34 -4.05 42.82 -21.70
C ALA A 34 -5.31 43.64 -21.53
N GLU A 35 -5.86 43.78 -20.31
CA GLU A 35 -6.99 44.66 -20.01
C GLU A 35 -6.62 46.15 -20.16
N GLU A 36 -5.51 46.62 -19.60
CA GLU A 36 -5.03 48.01 -19.81
C GLU A 36 -4.78 48.35 -21.29
N LEU A 37 -4.16 47.38 -22.03
CA LEU A 37 -3.96 47.54 -23.48
C LEU A 37 -5.28 47.45 -24.25
N SER A 38 -6.28 46.70 -23.76
CA SER A 38 -7.56 46.50 -24.43
C SER A 38 -8.53 47.61 -24.20
N GLU A 39 -8.47 48.32 -23.08
CA GLU A 39 -9.24 49.56 -22.85
C GLU A 39 -8.75 50.69 -23.75
N ALA A 40 -7.45 50.73 -24.05
CA ALA A 40 -6.86 51.70 -24.95
C ALA A 40 -7.02 51.33 -26.44
N TYR A 41 -7.16 50.05 -26.77
CA TYR A 41 -7.17 49.55 -28.18
C TYR A 41 -8.04 48.32 -28.36
N PRO A 42 -9.31 48.42 -28.76
CA PRO A 42 -10.21 47.29 -29.00
C PRO A 42 -9.68 46.29 -30.05
N GLN A 43 -8.85 46.73 -31.01
CA GLN A 43 -8.24 45.84 -32.01
C GLN A 43 -7.06 45.01 -31.44
N ALA A 44 -6.27 45.58 -30.54
CA ALA A 44 -5.21 44.84 -29.86
C ALA A 44 -5.75 43.74 -28.91
N ARG A 45 -6.99 43.91 -28.42
CA ARG A 45 -7.67 42.90 -27.60
C ARG A 45 -7.94 41.59 -28.35
N MET A 46 -8.31 41.68 -29.64
CA MET A 46 -8.52 40.47 -30.46
C MET A 46 -7.22 39.77 -30.81
N GLU A 47 -6.13 40.51 -31.06
CA GLU A 47 -4.82 39.95 -31.38
C GLU A 47 -4.15 39.32 -30.15
N ILE A 48 -4.26 39.93 -28.96
CA ILE A 48 -3.67 39.41 -27.71
C ILE A 48 -4.48 38.22 -27.13
N SER A 49 -5.81 38.26 -27.24
CA SER A 49 -6.66 37.14 -26.79
C SER A 49 -6.61 35.92 -27.72
N ALA A 50 -6.20 36.11 -28.96
CA ALA A 50 -5.99 35.06 -29.94
C ALA A 50 -4.55 34.47 -29.92
N LEU A 51 -3.66 34.99 -29.05
CA LEU A 51 -2.32 34.38 -28.88
C LEU A 51 -2.49 33.00 -28.25
N PRO A 52 -2.24 31.92 -29.01
CA PRO A 52 -2.24 30.60 -28.39
C PRO A 52 -1.15 30.55 -27.34
N THR A 53 -1.36 29.75 -26.31
CA THR A 53 -0.36 29.41 -25.30
C THR A 53 0.95 29.03 -25.99
N VAL A 54 1.94 29.92 -25.98
CA VAL A 54 3.20 29.78 -26.71
C VAL A 54 4.07 28.77 -25.95
N HIS A 55 3.75 27.48 -26.13
CA HIS A 55 4.57 26.40 -25.59
C HIS A 55 5.73 26.09 -26.56
N GLY A 56 6.74 26.96 -26.54
CA GLY A 56 8.05 26.61 -27.10
C GLY A 56 8.22 26.61 -28.63
N ASP A 57 7.21 27.07 -29.41
CA ASP A 57 7.37 27.24 -30.84
C ASP A 57 8.09 28.58 -31.14
N PRO A 58 9.31 28.56 -31.71
CA PRO A 58 10.09 29.76 -31.99
C PRO A 58 9.38 30.74 -32.96
N THR A 59 8.56 30.24 -33.89
CA THR A 59 7.82 31.04 -34.85
C THR A 59 6.72 31.83 -34.16
N MET A 60 6.00 31.21 -33.24
CA MET A 60 4.96 31.86 -32.47
C MET A 60 5.52 32.90 -31.50
N LEU A 61 6.69 32.61 -30.89
CA LEU A 61 7.40 33.57 -30.05
C LEU A 61 7.77 34.82 -30.85
N ALA A 62 8.37 34.66 -32.05
CA ALA A 62 8.74 35.77 -32.90
C ALA A 62 7.53 36.61 -33.37
N GLN A 63 6.41 35.96 -33.73
CA GLN A 63 5.15 36.64 -34.08
C GLN A 63 4.59 37.45 -32.92
N SER A 64 4.59 36.87 -31.71
CA SER A 64 4.13 37.53 -30.48
C SER A 64 5.01 38.73 -30.13
N GLN A 65 6.32 38.62 -30.30
CA GLN A 65 7.26 39.73 -30.12
C GLN A 65 7.00 40.86 -31.11
N ALA A 66 6.83 40.52 -32.38
CA ALA A 66 6.48 41.51 -33.41
C ALA A 66 5.16 42.24 -33.17
N ALA A 67 4.14 41.51 -32.69
CA ALA A 67 2.84 42.09 -32.31
C ALA A 67 2.97 43.07 -31.14
N ILE A 68 3.73 42.72 -30.11
CA ILE A 68 4.04 43.59 -28.96
C ILE A 68 4.80 44.84 -29.41
N ASP A 69 5.83 44.69 -30.24
CA ASP A 69 6.61 45.83 -30.77
C ASP A 69 5.75 46.77 -31.62
N SER A 70 4.84 46.23 -32.44
CA SER A 70 3.85 47.01 -33.21
C SER A 70 2.87 47.78 -32.32
N ALA A 71 2.36 47.12 -31.26
CA ALA A 71 1.44 47.77 -30.30
C ALA A 71 2.14 48.88 -29.50
N LEU A 72 3.40 48.66 -29.10
CA LEU A 72 4.21 49.67 -28.42
C LEU A 72 4.54 50.88 -29.31
N ALA A 73 4.82 50.67 -30.59
CA ALA A 73 5.04 51.76 -31.55
C ALA A 73 3.80 52.63 -31.70
N LYS A 74 2.62 52.01 -31.77
CA LYS A 74 1.34 52.76 -31.80
C LYS A 74 1.10 53.55 -30.50
N LYS A 75 1.35 52.92 -29.33
CA LYS A 75 1.24 53.58 -28.01
C LYS A 75 2.21 54.77 -27.90
N ALA A 76 3.45 54.61 -28.32
CA ALA A 76 4.47 55.64 -28.31
C ALA A 76 4.04 56.84 -29.19
N ALA A 77 3.55 56.60 -30.40
CA ALA A 77 3.07 57.64 -31.29
C ALA A 77 1.88 58.44 -30.70
N MET A 78 0.94 57.73 -30.04
CA MET A 78 -0.23 58.39 -29.43
C MET A 78 0.14 59.21 -28.19
N ASN A 79 1.12 58.79 -27.42
CA ASN A 79 1.58 59.50 -26.22
C ASN A 79 2.63 60.57 -26.55
N GLY A 80 3.02 60.73 -27.83
CA GLY A 80 4.03 61.67 -28.24
C GLY A 80 5.46 61.35 -27.74
N TRP A 81 5.72 60.05 -27.49
CA TRP A 81 7.04 59.61 -27.02
C TRP A 81 8.07 59.69 -28.16
N ASP A 82 9.20 60.27 -27.90
CA ASP A 82 10.33 60.32 -28.81
C ASP A 82 11.21 59.07 -28.65
N ALA A 83 11.44 58.35 -29.75
CA ALA A 83 12.20 57.09 -29.71
C ALA A 83 13.61 57.22 -29.16
N THR A 84 14.19 58.44 -29.21
CA THR A 84 15.57 58.69 -28.72
C THR A 84 15.54 59.23 -27.28
N LYS A 85 14.62 60.15 -26.99
CA LYS A 85 14.54 60.81 -25.66
C LYS A 85 13.87 59.92 -24.63
N ASP A 86 12.84 59.17 -25.03
CA ASP A 86 12.04 58.34 -24.15
C ASP A 86 12.43 56.83 -24.25
N LYS A 87 13.61 56.52 -24.75
CA LYS A 87 14.12 55.14 -24.97
C LYS A 87 14.02 54.28 -23.72
N GLU A 88 14.31 54.80 -22.54
CA GLU A 88 14.23 54.03 -21.29
C GLU A 88 12.76 53.70 -20.91
N LEU A 89 11.83 54.65 -21.10
CA LEU A 89 10.41 54.46 -20.88
C LEU A 89 9.84 53.43 -21.81
N ILE A 90 10.13 53.53 -23.12
CA ILE A 90 9.72 52.55 -24.13
C ILE A 90 10.31 51.16 -23.83
N GLY A 91 11.54 51.09 -23.42
CA GLY A 91 12.22 49.85 -22.99
C GLY A 91 11.56 49.20 -21.77
N ALA A 92 11.19 50.00 -20.77
CA ALA A 92 10.48 49.53 -19.59
C ALA A 92 9.09 48.96 -19.89
N GLU A 93 8.31 49.66 -20.76
CA GLU A 93 7.01 49.20 -21.20
C GLU A 93 7.12 47.92 -22.05
N ARG A 94 8.16 47.83 -22.89
CA ARG A 94 8.46 46.63 -23.66
C ARG A 94 8.77 45.43 -22.74
N ALA A 95 9.62 45.63 -21.77
CA ALA A 95 9.96 44.62 -20.78
C ALA A 95 8.72 44.16 -19.97
N LYS A 96 7.85 45.10 -19.60
CA LYS A 96 6.60 44.81 -18.89
C LYS A 96 5.69 43.91 -19.75
N ALA A 97 5.55 44.21 -21.06
CA ALA A 97 4.72 43.44 -21.98
C ALA A 97 5.33 42.06 -22.36
N MET A 98 6.65 41.98 -22.47
CA MET A 98 7.37 40.73 -22.83
C MET A 98 7.53 39.75 -21.67
N SER A 99 7.61 40.21 -20.44
CA SER A 99 7.93 39.39 -19.26
C SER A 99 6.99 38.20 -19.05
N PRO A 100 5.65 38.33 -19.17
CA PRO A 100 4.74 37.19 -18.98
C PRO A 100 4.97 36.10 -20.04
N MET A 101 5.18 36.49 -21.29
CA MET A 101 5.41 35.55 -22.39
C MET A 101 6.74 34.79 -22.24
N ILE A 102 7.84 35.52 -22.00
CA ILE A 102 9.18 34.93 -21.82
C ILE A 102 9.17 34.04 -20.57
N GLY A 103 8.57 34.52 -19.47
CA GLY A 103 8.43 33.77 -18.22
C GLY A 103 7.62 32.50 -18.42
N GLY A 104 6.53 32.55 -19.21
CA GLY A 104 5.71 31.39 -19.57
C GLY A 104 6.52 30.29 -20.30
N VAL A 105 7.36 30.67 -21.26
CA VAL A 105 8.23 29.72 -21.99
C VAL A 105 9.27 29.09 -21.05
N ILE A 106 9.89 29.89 -20.18
CA ILE A 106 10.87 29.39 -19.19
C ILE A 106 10.21 28.36 -18.27
N LEU A 107 9.04 28.71 -17.71
CA LEU A 107 8.30 27.80 -16.82
C LEU A 107 7.81 26.53 -17.54
N ALA A 108 7.42 26.64 -18.82
CA ALA A 108 7.06 25.47 -19.61
C ALA A 108 8.25 24.51 -19.83
N LYS A 109 9.43 25.06 -20.10
CA LYS A 109 10.67 24.26 -20.19
C LYS A 109 11.03 23.59 -18.87
N LEU A 110 10.90 24.30 -17.72
CA LEU A 110 11.13 23.73 -16.40
C LEU A 110 10.12 22.62 -16.06
N LYS A 111 8.85 22.79 -16.43
CA LYS A 111 7.83 21.74 -16.29
C LYS A 111 8.09 20.52 -17.18
N GLY A 112 8.71 20.73 -18.34
CA GLY A 112 9.12 19.68 -19.26
C GLY A 112 10.45 19.01 -18.85
N ASP A 113 10.94 19.24 -17.63
CA ASP A 113 12.21 18.72 -17.13
C ASP A 113 13.43 19.09 -17.99
N GLN A 114 13.44 20.34 -18.50
CA GLN A 114 14.49 20.89 -19.37
C GLN A 114 15.12 22.15 -18.78
N PRO A 115 15.71 22.10 -17.56
CA PRO A 115 16.21 23.30 -16.89
C PRO A 115 17.40 23.97 -17.60
N GLU A 116 18.26 23.21 -18.30
CA GLU A 116 19.35 23.73 -19.10
C GLU A 116 18.82 24.53 -20.32
N ALA A 117 17.77 24.03 -20.96
CA ALA A 117 17.12 24.72 -22.07
C ALA A 117 16.36 25.97 -21.59
N ALA A 118 15.83 25.94 -20.37
CA ALA A 118 15.24 27.12 -19.70
C ALA A 118 16.30 28.18 -19.40
N GLU A 119 17.47 27.77 -18.90
CA GLU A 119 18.60 28.66 -18.63
C GLU A 119 19.15 29.33 -19.92
N ALA A 120 19.33 28.54 -20.99
CA ALA A 120 19.77 29.06 -22.28
C ALA A 120 18.78 30.10 -22.83
N PHE A 121 17.48 29.77 -22.82
CA PHE A 121 16.44 30.69 -23.25
C PHE A 121 16.35 31.97 -22.40
N TYR A 122 16.52 31.85 -21.08
CA TYR A 122 16.63 33.00 -20.19
C TYR A 122 17.81 33.92 -20.54
N LYS A 123 19.00 33.36 -20.77
CA LYS A 123 20.21 34.15 -21.13
C LYS A 123 20.00 34.96 -22.40
N GLU A 124 19.34 34.37 -23.40
CA GLU A 124 19.04 35.04 -24.66
C GLU A 124 17.98 36.15 -24.53
N ASN A 125 17.02 36.00 -23.61
CA ASN A 125 15.86 36.87 -23.52
C ASN A 125 15.81 37.76 -22.26
N SER A 126 16.78 37.68 -21.37
CA SER A 126 16.81 38.36 -20.06
C SER A 126 16.71 39.90 -20.18
N ALA A 127 17.23 40.50 -21.28
CA ALA A 127 17.12 41.94 -21.53
C ALA A 127 15.67 42.40 -21.70
N ASN A 128 14.77 41.51 -22.14
CA ASN A 128 13.36 41.78 -22.37
C ASN A 128 12.47 41.52 -21.14
N LEU A 129 13.06 41.21 -19.99
CA LEU A 129 12.37 40.98 -18.72
C LEU A 129 12.47 42.18 -17.81
N THR A 130 11.42 42.45 -17.02
CA THR A 130 11.51 43.38 -15.90
C THR A 130 12.48 42.87 -14.84
N ILE A 131 13.00 43.75 -14.00
CA ILE A 131 13.95 43.41 -12.90
C ILE A 131 13.36 42.31 -12.00
N GLN A 132 12.10 42.45 -11.62
CA GLN A 132 11.41 41.44 -10.80
C GLN A 132 11.25 40.10 -11.52
N ALA A 133 10.86 40.12 -12.80
CA ALA A 133 10.72 38.89 -13.59
C ALA A 133 12.08 38.17 -13.78
N ARG A 134 13.17 38.93 -14.00
CA ARG A 134 14.52 38.35 -14.05
C ARG A 134 14.88 37.60 -12.77
N ALA A 135 14.65 38.23 -11.61
CA ALA A 135 14.95 37.61 -10.32
C ALA A 135 14.14 36.33 -10.11
N ASN A 136 12.84 36.38 -10.36
CA ASN A 136 11.95 35.23 -10.20
C ASN A 136 12.31 34.06 -11.16
N MET A 137 12.60 34.38 -12.41
CA MET A 137 12.98 33.34 -13.40
C MET A 137 14.35 32.75 -13.10
N MET A 138 15.31 33.56 -12.65
CA MET A 138 16.62 33.06 -12.23
C MET A 138 16.52 32.10 -11.05
N ASP A 139 15.72 32.43 -10.03
CA ASP A 139 15.49 31.55 -8.88
C ASP A 139 14.81 30.24 -9.29
N ALA A 140 13.78 30.31 -10.16
CA ALA A 140 13.12 29.12 -10.67
C ALA A 140 14.05 28.22 -11.49
N ILE A 141 14.92 28.79 -12.34
CA ILE A 141 15.91 28.05 -13.13
C ILE A 141 16.95 27.41 -12.21
N GLN A 142 17.46 28.14 -11.23
CA GLN A 142 18.44 27.62 -10.25
C GLN A 142 17.86 26.44 -9.47
N THR A 143 16.59 26.55 -9.07
CA THR A 143 15.88 25.47 -8.40
C THR A 143 15.70 24.25 -9.32
N GLY A 144 15.32 24.46 -10.58
CA GLY A 144 15.20 23.39 -11.57
C GLY A 144 16.54 22.68 -11.87
N LEU A 145 17.62 23.45 -12.04
CA LEU A 145 18.97 22.90 -12.24
C LEU A 145 19.46 22.11 -11.03
N ALA A 146 19.18 22.59 -9.83
CA ALA A 146 19.53 21.85 -8.60
C ALA A 146 18.76 20.54 -8.49
N ALA A 147 17.47 20.54 -8.84
CA ALA A 147 16.64 19.34 -8.88
C ALA A 147 17.13 18.32 -9.91
N SER A 148 17.41 18.75 -11.14
CA SER A 148 17.96 17.89 -12.21
C SER A 148 19.30 17.27 -11.82
N LYS A 149 20.20 18.04 -11.21
CA LYS A 149 21.47 17.53 -10.69
C LYS A 149 21.27 16.52 -9.56
N ALA A 150 20.32 16.77 -8.64
CA ALA A 150 20.01 15.85 -7.57
C ALA A 150 19.43 14.54 -8.11
N GLN A 151 18.54 14.62 -9.10
CA GLN A 151 17.95 13.47 -9.78
C GLN A 151 19.00 12.62 -10.49
N SER A 152 19.91 13.26 -11.24
CA SER A 152 21.00 12.57 -11.93
C SER A 152 21.97 11.91 -10.94
N ALA A 153 22.33 12.60 -9.87
CA ALA A 153 23.22 12.05 -8.84
C ALA A 153 22.53 10.91 -8.05
N GLY A 154 21.26 11.06 -7.72
CA GLY A 154 20.47 10.00 -7.08
C GLY A 154 20.32 8.76 -7.95
N ALA A 155 20.12 8.96 -9.28
CA ALA A 155 20.11 7.88 -10.26
C ALA A 155 21.43 7.11 -10.31
N ALA A 156 22.54 7.82 -10.43
CA ALA A 156 23.87 7.21 -10.48
C ALA A 156 24.21 6.45 -9.16
N LEU A 157 23.75 6.96 -8.02
CA LEU A 157 23.90 6.26 -6.74
C LEU A 157 23.03 5.01 -6.65
N ALA A 158 21.79 5.06 -7.15
CA ALA A 158 20.89 3.89 -7.17
C ALA A 158 21.36 2.80 -8.15
N GLU A 159 22.09 3.15 -9.20
CA GLU A 159 22.75 2.16 -10.06
C GLU A 159 23.98 1.52 -9.40
N LYS A 160 24.71 2.30 -8.60
CA LYS A 160 25.91 1.84 -7.92
C LYS A 160 25.61 1.06 -6.63
N PHE A 161 24.60 1.44 -5.91
CA PHE A 161 24.17 0.87 -4.63
C PHE A 161 22.70 0.46 -4.73
N ASP A 162 22.42 -0.82 -4.58
CA ASP A 162 21.03 -1.28 -4.53
C ASP A 162 20.34 -0.91 -3.18
N PHE A 163 19.05 -1.16 -3.11
CA PHE A 163 18.24 -0.81 -1.92
C PHE A 163 18.67 -1.55 -0.63
N THR A 164 19.51 -2.61 -0.72
CA THR A 164 20.08 -3.30 0.46
C THR A 164 21.33 -2.60 0.99
N GLN A 165 21.94 -1.72 0.19
CA GLN A 165 23.19 -1.00 0.46
C GLN A 165 22.95 0.47 0.81
N THR A 166 21.77 0.82 1.31
CA THR A 166 21.36 2.20 1.62
C THR A 166 22.36 2.93 2.52
N GLY A 167 22.95 2.26 3.51
CA GLY A 167 23.94 2.85 4.41
C GLY A 167 25.23 3.28 3.72
N ASP A 168 25.68 2.55 2.72
CA ASP A 168 26.89 2.88 1.95
C ASP A 168 26.61 3.99 0.94
N ALA A 169 25.43 4.00 0.34
CA ALA A 169 24.95 5.08 -0.50
C ALA A 169 24.87 6.41 0.28
N GLN A 170 24.35 6.39 1.51
CA GLN A 170 24.31 7.58 2.38
C GLN A 170 25.70 8.10 2.73
N LYS A 171 26.64 7.21 3.08
CA LYS A 171 28.04 7.60 3.31
C LYS A 171 28.69 8.23 2.06
N ALA A 172 28.33 7.76 0.87
CA ALA A 172 28.80 8.36 -0.38
C ALA A 172 28.28 9.79 -0.56
N ILE A 173 26.99 10.04 -0.28
CA ILE A 173 26.39 11.38 -0.30
C ILE A 173 27.06 12.31 0.72
N ASP A 174 27.33 11.83 1.92
CA ASP A 174 27.96 12.62 2.98
C ASP A 174 29.35 13.13 2.58
N LYS A 175 30.10 12.35 1.81
CA LYS A 175 31.43 12.70 1.30
C LYS A 175 31.42 13.67 0.11
N MET A 176 30.26 13.93 -0.51
CA MET A 176 30.17 14.88 -1.62
C MET A 176 30.43 16.31 -1.12
N ASP A 177 31.23 17.05 -1.87
CA ASP A 177 31.47 18.48 -1.62
C ASP A 177 30.38 19.32 -2.29
N ILE A 178 29.18 19.30 -1.72
CA ILE A 178 28.00 20.02 -2.20
C ILE A 178 27.20 20.58 -1.02
N PRO A 179 26.37 21.63 -1.23
CA PRO A 179 25.54 22.22 -0.18
C PRO A 179 24.63 21.19 0.51
N PRO A 180 24.36 21.39 1.82
CA PRO A 180 23.49 20.47 2.58
C PRO A 180 22.10 20.28 1.98
N SER A 181 21.51 21.32 1.39
CA SER A 181 20.22 21.26 0.70
C SER A 181 20.23 20.30 -0.51
N GLN A 182 21.31 20.29 -1.27
CA GLN A 182 21.48 19.35 -2.37
C GLN A 182 21.67 17.92 -1.88
N LYS A 183 22.40 17.69 -0.78
CA LYS A 183 22.52 16.36 -0.15
C LYS A 183 21.15 15.80 0.25
N VAL A 184 20.28 16.64 0.81
CA VAL A 184 18.91 16.26 1.16
C VAL A 184 18.11 15.86 -0.08
N ALA A 185 18.19 16.63 -1.16
CA ALA A 185 17.50 16.34 -2.40
C ALA A 185 17.98 15.01 -3.05
N ILE A 186 19.30 14.77 -3.05
CA ILE A 186 19.89 13.51 -3.56
C ILE A 186 19.45 12.31 -2.71
N ARG A 187 19.38 12.45 -1.38
CA ARG A 187 18.88 11.39 -0.49
C ARG A 187 17.43 11.06 -0.79
N ALA A 188 16.58 12.08 -0.94
CA ALA A 188 15.17 11.88 -1.27
C ALA A 188 14.98 11.15 -2.61
N GLU A 189 15.75 11.50 -3.64
CA GLU A 189 15.71 10.83 -4.93
C GLU A 189 16.23 9.39 -4.83
N LEU A 190 17.33 9.15 -4.10
CA LEU A 190 17.85 7.81 -3.86
C LEU A 190 16.83 6.92 -3.14
N GLU A 191 16.20 7.43 -2.07
CA GLU A 191 15.16 6.70 -1.33
C GLU A 191 13.96 6.36 -2.23
N HIS A 192 13.56 7.30 -3.08
CA HIS A 192 12.50 7.05 -4.08
C HIS A 192 12.87 5.91 -5.04
N ARG A 193 14.08 5.94 -5.61
CA ARG A 193 14.56 4.90 -6.54
C ARG A 193 14.73 3.55 -5.87
N HIS A 194 15.29 3.53 -4.65
CA HIS A 194 15.38 2.32 -3.85
C HIS A 194 13.99 1.74 -3.53
N GLY A 195 12.99 2.59 -3.26
CA GLY A 195 11.60 2.16 -3.11
C GLY A 195 11.04 1.47 -4.36
N ILE A 196 11.32 2.02 -5.54
CA ILE A 196 10.93 1.39 -6.82
C ILE A 196 11.64 0.04 -7.00
N GLN A 197 12.97 0.00 -6.84
CA GLN A 197 13.75 -1.25 -6.96
C GLN A 197 13.26 -2.33 -5.99
N GLN A 198 12.96 -1.94 -4.75
CA GLN A 198 12.41 -2.85 -3.76
C GLN A 198 11.03 -3.38 -4.18
N SER A 199 10.14 -2.50 -4.66
CA SER A 199 8.83 -2.88 -5.15
C SER A 199 8.89 -3.86 -6.33
N ASP A 200 9.78 -3.60 -7.29
CA ASP A 200 9.99 -4.47 -8.45
C ASP A 200 10.56 -5.83 -8.04
N SER A 201 11.54 -5.81 -7.11
CA SER A 201 12.10 -7.02 -6.53
C SER A 201 11.06 -7.83 -5.74
N ASP A 202 10.20 -7.17 -4.96
CA ASP A 202 9.11 -7.82 -4.22
C ASP A 202 8.09 -8.44 -5.18
N THR A 203 7.75 -7.74 -6.26
CA THR A 203 6.84 -8.23 -7.30
C THR A 203 7.41 -9.46 -8.00
N THR A 204 8.68 -9.41 -8.41
CA THR A 204 9.38 -10.53 -9.05
C THR A 204 9.45 -11.74 -8.10
N ASN A 205 9.78 -11.51 -6.83
CA ASN A 205 9.79 -12.55 -5.79
C ASN A 205 8.42 -13.20 -5.61
N ALA A 206 7.34 -12.40 -5.55
CA ALA A 206 5.97 -12.90 -5.40
C ALA A 206 5.53 -13.75 -6.60
N LEU A 207 5.84 -13.32 -7.82
CA LEU A 207 5.55 -14.09 -9.05
C LEU A 207 6.31 -15.41 -9.05
N SER A 208 7.59 -15.41 -8.67
CA SER A 208 8.42 -16.61 -8.60
C SER A 208 7.91 -17.60 -7.55
N ILE A 209 7.52 -17.11 -6.38
CA ILE A 209 6.89 -17.92 -5.33
C ILE A 209 5.56 -18.52 -5.81
N GLY A 210 4.73 -17.74 -6.52
CA GLY A 210 3.48 -18.22 -7.11
C GLY A 210 3.69 -19.39 -8.07
N LYS A 211 4.67 -19.28 -8.97
CA LYS A 211 5.03 -20.36 -9.90
C LYS A 211 5.60 -21.59 -9.19
N ILE A 212 6.44 -21.38 -8.17
CA ILE A 212 6.97 -22.48 -7.33
C ILE A 212 5.81 -23.22 -6.64
N ASP A 213 4.83 -22.50 -6.11
CA ASP A 213 3.64 -23.11 -5.49
C ASP A 213 2.87 -23.98 -6.49
N GLU A 214 2.66 -23.51 -7.73
CA GLU A 214 2.07 -24.29 -8.80
C GLU A 214 2.88 -25.54 -9.17
N MET A 215 4.21 -25.46 -9.17
CA MET A 215 5.08 -26.62 -9.41
C MET A 215 4.93 -27.67 -8.29
N VAL A 216 4.80 -27.22 -7.03
CA VAL A 216 4.54 -28.09 -5.88
C VAL A 216 3.17 -28.79 -6.01
N GLU A 217 2.13 -28.05 -6.36
CA GLU A 217 0.79 -28.59 -6.57
C GLU A 217 0.75 -29.64 -7.70
N ARG A 218 1.59 -29.44 -8.74
CA ARG A 218 1.77 -30.42 -9.83
C ARG A 218 2.65 -31.65 -9.44
N GLY A 219 3.13 -31.70 -8.19
CA GLY A 219 3.96 -32.80 -7.69
C GLY A 219 5.42 -32.77 -8.14
N MET A 220 5.94 -31.62 -8.60
CA MET A 220 7.34 -31.50 -9.00
C MET A 220 8.27 -31.72 -7.81
N GLY A 221 9.33 -32.52 -8.01
CA GLY A 221 10.31 -32.85 -6.97
C GLY A 221 11.16 -31.64 -6.58
N LEU A 222 11.58 -31.58 -5.29
CA LEU A 222 12.34 -30.46 -4.74
C LEU A 222 13.62 -30.14 -5.56
N ALA A 223 14.37 -31.16 -5.98
CA ALA A 223 15.58 -30.97 -6.79
C ALA A 223 15.29 -30.34 -8.15
N ALA A 224 14.16 -30.69 -8.77
CA ALA A 224 13.75 -30.09 -10.03
C ALA A 224 13.34 -28.61 -9.84
N ILE A 225 12.62 -28.29 -8.77
CA ILE A 225 12.25 -26.89 -8.41
C ILE A 225 13.51 -26.04 -8.20
N GLN A 226 14.51 -26.56 -7.51
CA GLN A 226 15.76 -25.83 -7.23
C GLN A 226 16.55 -25.47 -8.49
N MET A 227 16.33 -26.18 -9.60
CA MET A 227 16.96 -25.91 -10.91
C MET A 227 16.19 -24.94 -11.77
N THR A 228 15.05 -24.42 -11.32
CA THR A 228 14.23 -23.50 -12.11
C THR A 228 14.72 -22.05 -12.00
N PRO A 229 14.50 -21.23 -13.04
CA PRO A 229 14.77 -19.79 -12.99
C PRO A 229 13.96 -19.09 -11.88
N GLU A 230 12.76 -19.58 -11.61
CA GLU A 230 11.89 -19.07 -10.56
C GLU A 230 12.54 -19.22 -9.18
N TYR A 231 13.10 -20.39 -8.88
CA TYR A 231 13.83 -20.59 -7.62
C TYR A 231 15.11 -19.75 -7.57
N ALA A 232 15.79 -19.56 -8.71
CA ALA A 232 16.98 -18.71 -8.78
C ALA A 232 16.68 -17.24 -8.44
N SER A 233 15.49 -16.75 -8.80
CA SER A 233 15.04 -15.35 -8.59
C SER A 233 14.37 -15.11 -7.23
N VAL A 234 14.16 -16.14 -6.40
CA VAL A 234 13.64 -15.97 -5.04
C VAL A 234 14.69 -15.29 -4.16
N ARG A 235 14.26 -14.28 -3.40
CA ARG A 235 15.12 -13.50 -2.50
C ARG A 235 15.64 -14.34 -1.33
N ASP A 236 14.72 -15.01 -0.61
CA ASP A 236 15.06 -15.87 0.52
C ASP A 236 14.89 -17.35 0.16
N LYS A 237 15.91 -17.87 -0.50
CA LYS A 237 16.00 -19.29 -0.89
C LYS A 237 15.96 -20.23 0.32
N GLY A 238 16.51 -19.79 1.46
CA GLY A 238 16.56 -20.57 2.69
C GLY A 238 15.16 -20.82 3.25
N THR A 239 14.38 -19.77 3.39
CA THR A 239 12.99 -19.86 3.86
C THR A 239 12.12 -20.66 2.90
N VAL A 240 12.21 -20.39 1.57
CA VAL A 240 11.45 -21.14 0.58
C VAL A 240 11.81 -22.63 0.61
N LEU A 241 13.11 -22.97 0.70
CA LEU A 241 13.54 -24.36 0.80
C LEU A 241 13.01 -25.06 2.06
N LYS A 242 13.00 -24.36 3.20
CA LYS A 242 12.44 -24.87 4.44
C LYS A 242 10.93 -25.14 4.30
N LEU A 243 10.18 -24.22 3.72
CA LEU A 243 8.74 -24.38 3.48
C LEU A 243 8.45 -25.57 2.54
N LEU A 244 9.21 -25.72 1.46
CA LEU A 244 9.08 -26.83 0.52
C LEU A 244 9.36 -28.17 1.20
N ARG A 245 10.39 -28.27 2.03
CA ARG A 245 10.70 -29.49 2.81
C ARG A 245 9.57 -29.81 3.78
N THR A 246 9.11 -28.84 4.55
CA THR A 246 8.01 -29.02 5.50
C THR A 246 6.72 -29.51 4.80
N ARG A 247 6.33 -28.90 3.67
CA ARG A 247 5.17 -29.34 2.88
C ARG A 247 5.35 -30.80 2.40
N ARG A 248 6.54 -31.15 1.92
CA ARG A 248 6.82 -32.52 1.46
C ARG A 248 6.74 -33.52 2.62
N GLU A 249 7.33 -33.23 3.77
CA GLU A 249 7.28 -34.07 4.96
C GLU A 249 5.84 -34.28 5.43
N GLN A 250 5.04 -33.22 5.44
CA GLN A 250 3.61 -33.27 5.75
C GLN A 250 2.83 -34.15 4.73
N ALA A 251 3.10 -33.99 3.43
CA ALA A 251 2.46 -34.79 2.39
C ALA A 251 2.82 -36.28 2.50
N VAL A 252 4.11 -36.60 2.74
CA VAL A 252 4.59 -37.97 2.94
C VAL A 252 3.96 -38.58 4.20
N SER A 253 3.91 -37.85 5.31
CA SER A 253 3.31 -38.32 6.55
C SER A 253 1.81 -38.59 6.42
N LEU A 254 1.10 -37.71 5.69
CA LEU A 254 -0.33 -37.87 5.41
C LEU A 254 -0.58 -39.06 4.46
N ALA A 255 0.24 -39.23 3.42
CA ALA A 255 0.14 -40.36 2.49
C ALA A 255 0.37 -41.69 3.21
N ALA A 256 1.43 -41.79 4.03
CA ALA A 256 1.73 -42.97 4.82
C ALA A 256 0.60 -43.32 5.82
N ALA A 257 0.02 -42.32 6.47
CA ALA A 257 -1.13 -42.52 7.38
C ALA A 257 -2.37 -42.99 6.62
N THR A 258 -2.60 -42.48 5.40
CA THR A 258 -3.71 -42.88 4.52
C THR A 258 -3.52 -44.28 4.01
N GLU A 259 -2.33 -44.66 3.56
CA GLU A 259 -1.97 -45.98 3.07
C GLU A 259 -2.13 -47.05 4.16
N SER A 260 -1.69 -46.74 5.38
CA SER A 260 -1.85 -47.62 6.55
C SER A 260 -3.29 -47.66 7.08
N ARG A 261 -4.22 -46.88 6.51
CA ARG A 261 -5.62 -46.74 6.95
C ARG A 261 -5.74 -46.27 8.41
N ASP A 262 -4.73 -45.60 8.93
CA ASP A 262 -4.76 -44.99 10.27
C ASP A 262 -5.52 -43.65 10.22
N TRP A 263 -6.83 -43.73 10.19
CA TRP A 263 -7.73 -42.59 10.06
C TRP A 263 -7.60 -41.58 11.24
N THR A 264 -7.26 -42.08 12.43
CA THR A 264 -7.01 -41.24 13.59
C THR A 264 -5.78 -40.36 13.36
N ARG A 265 -4.72 -40.95 12.84
CA ARG A 265 -3.49 -40.22 12.48
C ARG A 265 -3.73 -39.25 11.31
N VAL A 266 -4.48 -39.64 10.31
CA VAL A 266 -4.89 -38.75 9.18
C VAL A 266 -5.63 -37.52 9.70
N GLN A 267 -6.62 -37.71 10.56
CA GLN A 267 -7.38 -36.60 11.13
C GLN A 267 -6.49 -35.68 11.98
N ARG A 268 -5.61 -36.24 12.82
CA ARG A 268 -4.67 -35.48 13.61
C ARG A 268 -3.74 -34.63 12.75
N LEU A 269 -3.15 -35.20 11.71
CA LEU A 269 -2.26 -34.49 10.78
C LEU A 269 -2.98 -33.35 10.05
N ARG A 270 -4.21 -33.60 9.56
CA ARG A 270 -5.02 -32.57 8.92
C ARG A 270 -5.39 -31.43 9.87
N SER A 271 -5.79 -31.77 11.10
CA SER A 271 -6.09 -30.76 12.13
C SER A 271 -4.86 -29.91 12.46
N GLU A 272 -3.70 -30.54 12.64
CA GLU A 272 -2.45 -29.81 12.93
C GLU A 272 -2.08 -28.87 11.77
N GLN A 273 -2.21 -29.30 10.51
CA GLN A 273 -1.98 -28.45 9.34
C GLN A 273 -2.94 -27.25 9.32
N THR A 274 -4.22 -27.48 9.61
CA THR A 274 -5.23 -26.43 9.67
C THR A 274 -4.90 -25.41 10.75
N TYR A 275 -4.53 -25.87 11.96
CA TYR A 275 -4.17 -24.96 13.05
C TYR A 275 -2.91 -24.15 12.77
N GLN A 276 -1.89 -24.76 12.17
CA GLN A 276 -0.68 -24.03 11.77
C GLN A 276 -0.97 -22.97 10.71
N ALA A 277 -1.82 -23.29 9.75
CA ALA A 277 -2.25 -22.33 8.74
C ALA A 277 -3.06 -21.17 9.33
N GLN A 278 -3.98 -21.46 10.27
CA GLN A 278 -4.75 -20.43 10.97
C GLN A 278 -3.89 -19.54 11.85
N GLU A 279 -2.93 -20.13 12.59
CA GLU A 279 -1.99 -19.36 13.42
C GLU A 279 -1.20 -18.34 12.59
N ARG A 280 -0.68 -18.77 11.43
CA ARG A 280 0.06 -17.90 10.52
C ARG A 280 -0.84 -16.84 9.90
N LEU A 281 -2.02 -17.24 9.41
CA LEU A 281 -3.02 -16.32 8.88
C LEU A 281 -3.39 -15.24 9.90
N TYR A 282 -3.58 -15.64 11.17
CA TYR A 282 -3.89 -14.70 12.25
C TYR A 282 -2.78 -13.65 12.42
N GLY A 283 -1.50 -14.06 12.43
CA GLY A 283 -0.37 -13.15 12.56
C GLY A 283 -0.32 -12.10 11.45
N TYR A 284 -0.61 -12.50 10.21
CA TYR A 284 -0.62 -11.60 9.06
C TYR A 284 -1.95 -10.81 8.89
N SER A 285 -3.03 -11.24 9.51
CA SER A 285 -4.34 -10.57 9.40
C SER A 285 -4.51 -9.39 10.36
N ASP A 286 -3.53 -9.14 11.24
CA ASP A 286 -3.48 -7.92 12.05
C ASP A 286 -3.36 -6.70 11.13
N PRO A 287 -4.24 -5.67 11.28
CA PRO A 287 -4.26 -4.53 10.38
C PRO A 287 -2.94 -3.76 10.31
N ASP A 288 -2.19 -3.65 11.42
CA ASP A 288 -0.92 -2.95 11.44
C ASP A 288 0.18 -3.75 10.75
N VAL A 289 0.22 -5.07 10.96
CA VAL A 289 1.16 -5.99 10.29
C VAL A 289 0.86 -6.02 8.79
N LEU A 290 -0.41 -6.17 8.41
CA LEU A 290 -0.83 -6.26 7.02
C LEU A 290 -0.52 -4.97 6.24
N MET A 291 -0.77 -3.81 6.84
CA MET A 291 -0.52 -2.51 6.20
C MET A 291 0.95 -2.09 6.20
N ALA A 292 1.80 -2.73 7.00
CA ALA A 292 3.25 -2.57 6.90
C ALA A 292 3.87 -3.33 5.71
N MET A 293 3.10 -4.25 5.10
CA MET A 293 3.53 -5.04 3.94
C MET A 293 3.09 -4.38 2.64
N THR A 294 3.90 -4.54 1.59
CA THR A 294 3.46 -4.25 0.22
C THR A 294 2.52 -5.35 -0.28
N ARG A 295 1.70 -5.03 -1.29
CA ARG A 295 0.81 -6.01 -1.91
C ARG A 295 1.58 -7.23 -2.45
N ALA A 296 2.77 -7.01 -2.98
CA ALA A 296 3.66 -8.06 -3.47
C ALA A 296 4.17 -8.96 -2.32
N GLN A 297 4.52 -8.39 -1.17
CA GLN A 297 4.92 -9.16 0.02
C GLN A 297 3.76 -10.02 0.53
N VAL A 298 2.53 -9.50 0.55
CA VAL A 298 1.34 -10.30 0.90
C VAL A 298 1.15 -11.45 -0.10
N ALA A 299 1.29 -11.19 -1.41
CA ALA A 299 1.19 -12.23 -2.45
C ALA A 299 2.27 -13.32 -2.29
N ALA A 300 3.47 -12.96 -1.81
CA ALA A 300 4.56 -13.91 -1.58
C ALA A 300 4.28 -14.90 -0.42
N LEU A 301 3.30 -14.63 0.45
CA LEU A 301 2.87 -15.57 1.50
C LEU A 301 2.17 -16.83 0.96
N ARG A 302 1.92 -16.90 -0.35
CA ARG A 302 1.18 -18.01 -0.97
C ARG A 302 1.78 -19.39 -0.67
N LEU A 303 3.10 -19.50 -0.69
CA LEU A 303 3.79 -20.75 -0.35
C LEU A 303 3.63 -21.13 1.13
N GLU A 304 3.46 -20.15 2.01
CA GLU A 304 3.32 -20.35 3.46
C GLU A 304 1.88 -20.62 3.88
N LEU A 305 0.93 -19.84 3.35
CA LEU A 305 -0.48 -19.83 3.77
C LEU A 305 -1.40 -20.63 2.84
N GLY A 306 -0.93 -20.94 1.62
CA GLY A 306 -1.77 -21.45 0.55
C GLY A 306 -2.54 -20.35 -0.18
N ASN A 307 -3.11 -20.72 -1.32
CA ASN A 307 -3.74 -19.78 -2.25
C ASN A 307 -4.97 -19.07 -1.64
N GLU A 308 -5.84 -19.83 -0.97
CA GLU A 308 -7.08 -19.29 -0.40
C GLU A 308 -6.84 -18.24 0.67
N ASN A 309 -6.01 -18.56 1.68
CA ASN A 309 -5.68 -17.64 2.77
C ASN A 309 -4.97 -16.39 2.27
N THR A 310 -4.05 -16.55 1.31
CA THR A 310 -3.37 -15.40 0.70
C THR A 310 -4.32 -14.50 -0.07
N SER A 311 -5.29 -15.09 -0.80
CA SER A 311 -6.32 -14.33 -1.49
C SER A 311 -7.20 -13.53 -0.52
N GLN A 312 -7.56 -14.10 0.63
CA GLN A 312 -8.27 -13.39 1.69
C GLN A 312 -7.47 -12.20 2.22
N LEU A 313 -6.16 -12.38 2.48
CA LEU A 313 -5.30 -11.28 2.93
C LEU A 313 -5.15 -10.19 1.88
N LEU A 314 -5.00 -10.55 0.60
CA LEU A 314 -4.94 -9.59 -0.51
C LEU A 314 -6.22 -8.77 -0.61
N ASN A 315 -7.38 -9.41 -0.50
CA ASN A 315 -8.67 -8.71 -0.50
C ASN A 315 -8.81 -7.75 0.69
N ARG A 316 -8.35 -8.14 1.88
CA ARG A 316 -8.29 -7.26 3.06
C ARG A 316 -7.33 -6.10 2.84
N TRP A 317 -6.13 -6.37 2.32
CA TRP A 317 -5.13 -5.34 2.00
C TRP A 317 -5.67 -4.32 1.00
N ASP A 318 -6.26 -4.78 -0.11
CA ASP A 318 -6.87 -3.93 -1.13
C ASP A 318 -8.04 -3.07 -0.54
N THR A 319 -8.82 -3.66 0.38
CA THR A 319 -9.91 -2.95 1.07
C THR A 319 -9.37 -1.84 1.98
N PHE A 320 -8.35 -2.13 2.79
CA PHE A 320 -7.76 -1.17 3.72
C PHE A 320 -7.02 -0.04 3.00
N THR A 321 -6.36 -0.34 1.89
CA THR A 321 -5.69 0.65 1.05
C THR A 321 -6.69 1.61 0.39
N LYS A 322 -7.87 1.10 -0.01
CA LYS A 322 -8.92 1.90 -0.66
C LYS A 322 -9.79 2.69 0.32
N SER A 323 -9.88 2.27 1.59
CA SER A 323 -10.78 2.84 2.58
C SER A 323 -10.12 2.98 3.95
N SER A 324 -9.72 4.20 4.29
CA SER A 324 -9.19 4.52 5.62
C SER A 324 -10.22 4.28 6.74
N ALA A 325 -11.52 4.40 6.45
CA ALA A 325 -12.60 4.10 7.40
C ALA A 325 -12.63 2.61 7.75
N LYS A 326 -12.54 1.72 6.75
CA LYS A 326 -12.48 0.27 6.95
C LYS A 326 -11.21 -0.15 7.70
N LEU A 327 -10.06 0.47 7.40
CA LEU A 327 -8.83 0.23 8.15
C LEU A 327 -8.98 0.64 9.63
N LYS A 328 -9.56 1.82 9.89
CA LYS A 328 -9.80 2.29 11.25
C LYS A 328 -10.74 1.36 12.02
N GLU A 329 -11.82 0.91 11.39
CA GLU A 329 -12.76 -0.06 11.96
C GLU A 329 -12.03 -1.36 12.32
N ALA A 330 -11.26 -1.94 11.40
CA ALA A 330 -10.52 -3.17 11.63
C ALA A 330 -9.49 -3.05 12.76
N LYS A 331 -8.78 -1.91 12.89
CA LYS A 331 -7.88 -1.65 14.03
C LYS A 331 -8.64 -1.61 15.34
N MET A 332 -9.77 -0.92 15.39
CA MET A 332 -10.60 -0.85 16.60
C MET A 332 -11.16 -2.21 16.98
N ASP A 333 -11.55 -3.06 16.02
CA ASP A 333 -12.01 -4.44 16.29
C ASP A 333 -10.86 -5.31 16.79
N ALA A 334 -9.66 -5.17 16.22
CA ALA A 334 -8.46 -5.88 16.68
C ALA A 334 -8.07 -5.48 18.11
N ASP A 335 -8.07 -4.19 18.43
CA ASP A 335 -7.79 -3.68 19.78
C ASP A 335 -8.81 -4.19 20.80
N GLN A 336 -10.09 -4.19 20.45
CA GLN A 336 -11.14 -4.72 21.30
C GLN A 336 -10.95 -6.21 21.59
N PHE A 337 -10.67 -6.99 20.54
CA PHE A 337 -10.39 -8.43 20.69
C PHE A 337 -9.14 -8.67 21.55
N ASN A 338 -8.05 -7.96 21.29
CA ASN A 338 -6.81 -8.09 22.04
C ASN A 338 -6.98 -7.74 23.53
N THR A 339 -7.78 -6.69 23.83
CA THR A 339 -8.10 -6.29 25.21
C THR A 339 -8.88 -7.40 25.94
N LEU A 340 -9.86 -8.00 25.27
CA LEU A 340 -10.64 -9.10 25.84
C LEU A 340 -9.78 -10.36 26.02
N ALA A 341 -8.92 -10.66 25.06
CA ALA A 341 -8.00 -11.79 25.10
C ALA A 341 -6.98 -11.66 26.24
N ASP A 342 -6.43 -10.47 26.46
CA ASP A 342 -5.54 -10.18 27.58
C ASP A 342 -6.23 -10.34 28.93
N GLY A 343 -7.47 -9.86 29.04
CA GLY A 343 -8.33 -10.09 30.22
C GLY A 343 -8.60 -11.57 30.53
N MET A 344 -8.56 -12.44 29.53
CA MET A 344 -8.64 -13.89 29.67
C MET A 344 -7.27 -14.57 29.92
N GLY A 345 -6.17 -13.80 29.99
CA GLY A 345 -4.82 -14.33 30.13
C GLY A 345 -4.22 -14.88 28.83
N LEU A 346 -4.85 -14.64 27.67
CA LEU A 346 -4.29 -14.95 26.35
C LEU A 346 -3.38 -13.79 25.92
N LYS A 347 -2.08 -14.02 25.98
CA LYS A 347 -1.10 -12.97 25.63
C LYS A 347 -1.18 -12.59 24.15
N PRO A 348 -1.01 -11.28 23.81
CA PRO A 348 -0.96 -10.82 22.43
C PRO A 348 0.04 -11.61 21.59
N PHE A 349 -0.24 -11.80 20.31
CA PHE A 349 0.53 -12.64 19.39
C PHE A 349 2.03 -12.35 19.41
N ALA A 350 2.43 -11.09 19.47
CA ALA A 350 3.83 -10.66 19.49
C ALA A 350 4.59 -11.05 20.78
N ARG A 351 3.89 -11.37 21.88
CA ARG A 351 4.48 -11.65 23.21
C ARG A 351 4.17 -13.06 23.73
N GLY A 352 3.40 -13.85 22.97
CA GLY A 352 2.97 -15.19 23.35
C GLY A 352 3.97 -16.27 22.99
N ASN A 353 4.02 -17.34 23.80
CA ASN A 353 4.63 -18.60 23.38
C ASN A 353 3.73 -19.30 22.35
N GLU A 354 4.19 -20.39 21.74
CA GLU A 354 3.45 -21.14 20.71
C GLU A 354 2.06 -21.59 21.18
N THR A 355 1.92 -22.02 22.44
CA THR A 355 0.62 -22.43 23.01
C THR A 355 -0.33 -21.24 23.11
N SER A 356 0.14 -20.08 23.59
CA SER A 356 -0.67 -18.86 23.64
C SER A 356 -1.08 -18.38 22.26
N LYS A 357 -0.19 -18.43 21.28
CA LYS A 357 -0.47 -18.07 19.88
C LYS A 357 -1.56 -18.97 19.29
N ARG A 358 -1.46 -20.28 19.49
CA ARG A 358 -2.47 -21.24 19.03
C ARG A 358 -3.84 -21.01 19.68
N ALA A 359 -3.85 -20.75 20.99
CA ALA A 359 -5.08 -20.47 21.71
C ALA A 359 -5.74 -19.18 21.21
N LEU A 360 -4.94 -18.13 21.00
CA LEU A 360 -5.40 -16.84 20.49
C LEU A 360 -5.92 -16.93 19.05
N SER A 361 -5.22 -17.66 18.16
CA SER A 361 -5.67 -17.95 16.80
C SER A 361 -7.01 -18.68 16.79
N ALA A 362 -7.15 -19.72 17.62
CA ALA A 362 -8.38 -20.48 17.74
C ALA A 362 -9.53 -19.64 18.29
N ALA A 363 -9.27 -18.76 19.26
CA ALA A 363 -10.25 -17.83 19.78
C ALA A 363 -10.74 -16.86 18.70
N LYS A 364 -9.82 -16.29 17.92
CA LYS A 364 -10.16 -15.36 16.84
C LYS A 364 -10.96 -16.04 15.73
N ASP A 365 -10.56 -17.24 15.31
CA ASP A 365 -11.29 -18.03 14.31
C ASP A 365 -12.74 -18.28 14.76
N ARG A 366 -12.96 -18.60 16.02
CA ARG A 366 -14.32 -18.79 16.57
C ARG A 366 -15.13 -17.49 16.54
N VAL A 367 -14.52 -16.37 16.90
CA VAL A 367 -15.18 -15.05 16.85
C VAL A 367 -15.51 -14.68 15.39
N GLU A 368 -14.57 -14.83 14.46
CA GLU A 368 -14.80 -14.53 13.04
C GLU A 368 -15.87 -15.45 12.44
N THR A 369 -15.86 -16.74 12.79
CA THR A 369 -16.89 -17.70 12.40
C THR A 369 -18.28 -17.32 12.91
N ALA A 370 -18.37 -16.91 14.18
CA ALA A 370 -19.62 -16.47 14.78
C ALA A 370 -20.14 -15.17 14.16
N ILE A 371 -19.26 -14.20 13.88
CA ILE A 371 -19.60 -12.96 13.16
C ILE A 371 -20.10 -13.30 11.75
N GLY A 372 -19.39 -14.18 11.02
CA GLY A 372 -19.79 -14.62 9.68
C GLY A 372 -21.16 -15.28 9.68
N ALA A 373 -21.47 -16.15 10.65
CA ALA A 373 -22.77 -16.77 10.81
C ALA A 373 -23.89 -15.74 11.03
N TRP A 374 -23.63 -14.73 11.89
CA TRP A 374 -24.57 -13.64 12.11
C TRP A 374 -24.83 -12.82 10.85
N GLN A 375 -23.75 -12.49 10.11
CA GLN A 375 -23.85 -11.70 8.86
C GLN A 375 -24.66 -12.42 7.78
N VAL A 376 -24.51 -13.74 7.66
CA VAL A 376 -25.30 -14.56 6.74
C VAL A 376 -26.78 -14.54 7.13
N GLU A 377 -27.10 -14.66 8.43
CA GLU A 377 -28.47 -14.67 8.93
C GLU A 377 -29.14 -13.30 8.75
N HIS A 378 -28.43 -12.21 9.05
CA HIS A 378 -28.95 -10.84 9.02
C HIS A 378 -28.72 -10.12 7.70
N ARG A 379 -28.09 -10.77 6.71
CA ARG A 379 -27.80 -10.24 5.36
C ARG A 379 -27.09 -8.87 5.37
N GLY A 380 -26.21 -8.64 6.36
CA GLY A 380 -25.53 -7.37 6.53
C GLY A 380 -24.30 -7.45 7.42
N GLU A 381 -23.52 -6.39 7.48
CA GLU A 381 -22.38 -6.28 8.39
C GLU A 381 -22.85 -6.18 9.83
N MET A 382 -22.22 -6.93 10.75
CA MET A 382 -22.55 -6.89 12.17
C MET A 382 -22.11 -5.53 12.77
N PRO A 383 -23.02 -4.78 13.42
CA PRO A 383 -22.66 -3.55 14.12
C PRO A 383 -21.61 -3.80 15.20
N ARG A 384 -20.73 -2.83 15.43
CA ARG A 384 -19.63 -2.95 16.40
C ARG A 384 -20.11 -3.29 17.82
N GLU A 385 -21.19 -2.66 18.24
CA GLU A 385 -21.78 -2.95 19.56
C GLU A 385 -22.20 -4.41 19.68
N GLU A 386 -22.80 -4.97 18.63
CA GLU A 386 -23.19 -6.38 18.59
C GLU A 386 -21.97 -7.32 18.54
N LYS A 387 -20.87 -6.92 17.85
CA LYS A 387 -19.59 -7.66 17.92
C LYS A 387 -19.08 -7.75 19.37
N GLY A 388 -19.11 -6.64 20.11
CA GLY A 388 -18.72 -6.62 21.53
C GLY A 388 -19.61 -7.49 22.42
N LYS A 389 -20.94 -7.43 22.24
CA LYS A 389 -21.89 -8.28 22.96
C LYS A 389 -21.68 -9.75 22.62
N LEU A 390 -21.47 -10.09 21.37
CA LEU A 390 -21.16 -11.45 20.92
C LEU A 390 -19.90 -11.99 21.59
N MET A 391 -18.79 -11.27 21.54
CA MET A 391 -17.55 -11.68 22.20
C MET A 391 -17.74 -11.87 23.71
N SER A 392 -18.46 -10.96 24.38
CA SER A 392 -18.77 -11.09 25.82
C SER A 392 -19.59 -12.33 26.12
N ARG A 393 -20.59 -12.66 25.29
CA ARG A 393 -21.39 -13.89 25.44
C ARG A 393 -20.53 -15.15 25.22
N MET A 394 -19.63 -15.13 24.23
CA MET A 394 -18.70 -16.25 23.98
C MET A 394 -17.71 -16.47 25.14
N ILE A 395 -17.32 -15.42 25.85
CA ILE A 395 -16.51 -15.52 27.07
C ILE A 395 -17.32 -16.11 28.22
N ALA A 396 -18.61 -15.75 28.33
CA ALA A 396 -19.50 -16.27 29.35
C ALA A 396 -19.90 -17.74 29.17
N GLU A 397 -19.84 -18.24 27.92
CA GLU A 397 -20.21 -19.62 27.60
C GLU A 397 -19.18 -20.61 28.15
N GLN A 398 -19.60 -21.47 29.04
CA GLN A 398 -18.74 -22.45 29.72
C GLN A 398 -18.80 -23.81 29.05
N ILE A 399 -17.60 -24.37 28.83
CA ILE A 399 -17.39 -25.69 28.21
C ILE A 399 -16.68 -26.61 29.19
N THR A 400 -17.20 -27.80 29.38
CA THR A 400 -16.58 -28.83 30.23
C THR A 400 -15.58 -29.65 29.45
N ILE A 401 -14.40 -29.87 30.02
CA ILE A 401 -13.29 -30.62 29.44
C ILE A 401 -12.98 -31.80 30.36
N ASP A 402 -13.06 -33.03 29.85
CA ASP A 402 -12.67 -34.23 30.54
C ASP A 402 -11.15 -34.30 30.71
N ARG A 403 -10.69 -34.33 31.95
CA ARG A 403 -9.29 -34.52 32.35
C ARG A 403 -9.06 -35.80 33.14
N SER A 404 -10.01 -36.70 33.16
CA SER A 404 -9.94 -37.93 33.93
C SER A 404 -8.69 -38.78 33.69
N MET A 405 -8.05 -38.68 32.53
CA MET A 405 -6.80 -39.36 32.21
C MET A 405 -5.54 -38.72 32.86
N TRP A 406 -5.63 -37.52 33.46
CA TRP A 406 -4.47 -36.73 33.92
C TRP A 406 -4.59 -36.22 35.36
N LEU A 407 -5.05 -36.99 36.29
CA LEU A 407 -5.03 -36.66 37.73
C LEU A 407 -5.90 -35.46 38.22
N GLY A 408 -6.98 -35.16 37.53
CA GLY A 408 -7.87 -34.11 38.00
C GLY A 408 -9.24 -34.26 37.36
N GLY A 409 -10.30 -34.10 38.08
CA GLY A 409 -11.67 -34.15 37.56
C GLY A 409 -11.89 -33.16 36.40
N ASP A 410 -13.11 -33.12 35.88
CA ASP A 410 -13.52 -32.23 34.79
C ASP A 410 -13.11 -30.79 35.06
N LYS A 411 -12.56 -30.14 34.03
CA LYS A 411 -12.25 -28.70 34.04
C LYS A 411 -13.31 -27.96 33.26
N THR A 412 -13.75 -26.83 33.79
CA THR A 412 -14.55 -25.88 33.03
C THR A 412 -13.69 -24.79 32.46
N SER A 413 -13.86 -24.48 31.17
CA SER A 413 -13.19 -23.41 30.45
C SER A 413 -14.20 -22.61 29.64
N ASN A 414 -13.96 -21.35 29.36
CA ASN A 414 -14.88 -20.63 28.46
C ASN A 414 -14.63 -21.02 26.98
N LEU A 415 -15.62 -20.75 26.15
CA LEU A 415 -15.58 -21.13 24.72
C LEU A 415 -14.35 -20.57 23.98
N LEU A 416 -13.87 -19.37 24.33
CA LEU A 416 -12.75 -18.74 23.65
C LEU A 416 -11.37 -19.21 24.15
N GLN A 417 -11.25 -19.68 25.40
CA GLN A 417 -9.98 -20.15 25.98
C GLN A 417 -9.60 -21.56 25.60
N LEU A 418 -10.51 -22.32 24.98
CA LEU A 418 -10.22 -23.71 24.57
C LEU A 418 -9.07 -23.74 23.59
N THR A 419 -8.01 -24.48 23.97
CA THR A 419 -6.91 -24.77 23.07
C THR A 419 -7.30 -25.87 22.07
N PRO A 420 -6.65 -25.95 20.91
CA PRO A 420 -6.85 -27.03 19.95
C PRO A 420 -6.68 -28.43 20.57
N ASP A 421 -5.74 -28.59 21.52
CA ASP A 421 -5.49 -29.86 22.18
C ASP A 421 -6.59 -30.24 23.18
N GLU A 422 -7.28 -29.25 23.77
CA GLU A 422 -8.40 -29.48 24.69
C GLU A 422 -9.71 -29.82 23.97
N ILE A 423 -9.85 -29.43 22.69
CA ILE A 423 -11.10 -29.69 21.92
C ILE A 423 -11.47 -31.17 21.88
N LYS A 424 -10.49 -32.06 21.70
CA LYS A 424 -10.72 -33.52 21.68
C LYS A 424 -11.26 -34.10 22.97
N ASN A 425 -11.08 -33.38 24.07
CA ASN A 425 -11.48 -33.76 25.43
C ASN A 425 -12.77 -33.03 25.89
N VAL A 426 -13.43 -32.28 25.00
CA VAL A 426 -14.68 -31.60 25.31
C VAL A 426 -15.75 -32.62 25.62
N VAL A 427 -16.41 -32.50 26.77
CA VAL A 427 -17.52 -33.32 27.17
C VAL A 427 -18.76 -32.88 26.38
N VAL A 428 -19.24 -33.73 25.50
CA VAL A 428 -20.47 -33.48 24.75
C VAL A 428 -21.60 -34.20 25.43
N PRO A 429 -22.65 -33.51 25.85
CA PRO A 429 -23.86 -34.14 26.48
C PRO A 429 -24.50 -35.15 25.51
N ASP A 430 -25.05 -36.25 26.04
CA ASP A 430 -25.62 -37.32 25.23
C ASP A 430 -26.78 -36.87 24.34
N LEU A 431 -27.56 -35.92 24.83
CA LEU A 431 -28.63 -35.30 24.04
C LEU A 431 -28.08 -34.61 22.79
N ASP A 432 -27.01 -33.82 22.97
CA ASP A 432 -26.34 -33.10 21.87
C ASP A 432 -25.64 -34.07 20.92
N LYS A 433 -25.05 -35.16 21.43
CA LYS A 433 -24.47 -36.22 20.56
C LYS A 433 -25.51 -36.81 19.63
N GLY A 434 -26.75 -37.04 20.16
CA GLY A 434 -27.85 -37.53 19.35
C GLY A 434 -28.21 -36.60 18.20
N GLN A 435 -28.36 -35.32 18.49
CA GLN A 435 -28.63 -34.30 17.45
C GLN A 435 -27.52 -34.15 16.44
N ILE A 436 -26.27 -34.05 16.89
CA ILE A 436 -25.08 -33.95 16.04
C ILE A 436 -24.97 -35.14 15.12
N LYS A 437 -25.18 -36.34 15.62
CA LYS A 437 -25.12 -37.59 14.83
C LYS A 437 -26.15 -37.59 13.69
N VAL A 438 -27.37 -37.17 13.98
CA VAL A 438 -28.43 -37.06 12.95
C VAL A 438 -28.04 -36.07 11.87
N GLU A 439 -27.53 -34.90 12.27
CA GLU A 439 -27.14 -33.84 11.35
C GLU A 439 -25.94 -34.26 10.47
N MET A 440 -24.90 -34.88 11.06
CA MET A 440 -23.74 -35.35 10.30
C MET A 440 -24.09 -36.51 9.33
N ARG A 441 -25.01 -37.37 9.69
CA ARG A 441 -25.54 -38.40 8.78
C ARG A 441 -26.24 -37.80 7.56
N LYS A 442 -27.01 -36.72 7.76
CA LYS A 442 -27.62 -35.98 6.64
C LYS A 442 -26.57 -35.34 5.74
N GLN A 443 -25.59 -34.68 6.31
CA GLN A 443 -24.52 -33.98 5.58
C GLN A 443 -23.65 -34.94 4.77
N THR A 444 -23.30 -36.07 5.38
CA THR A 444 -22.49 -37.11 4.70
C THR A 444 -23.28 -37.99 3.75
N LYS A 445 -24.61 -37.86 3.74
CA LYS A 445 -25.54 -38.75 3.02
C LYS A 445 -25.29 -40.23 3.36
N ASN A 446 -24.79 -40.52 4.55
CA ASN A 446 -24.49 -41.87 5.03
C ASN A 446 -25.26 -42.14 6.35
N PRO A 447 -26.32 -42.95 6.31
CA PRO A 447 -27.17 -43.25 7.46
C PRO A 447 -26.44 -44.03 8.57
N THR A 448 -25.35 -44.70 8.24
CA THR A 448 -24.54 -45.51 9.17
C THR A 448 -23.29 -44.74 9.70
N TYR A 449 -23.17 -43.46 9.34
CA TYR A 449 -22.02 -42.68 9.77
C TYR A 449 -21.95 -42.55 11.29
N GLU A 450 -20.78 -42.88 11.84
CA GLU A 450 -20.48 -42.71 13.29
C GLU A 450 -19.38 -41.66 13.44
N PRO A 451 -19.73 -40.46 13.98
CA PRO A 451 -18.73 -39.43 14.23
C PRO A 451 -17.71 -39.86 15.29
N SER A 452 -16.46 -39.51 15.08
CA SER A 452 -15.41 -39.63 16.10
C SER A 452 -15.62 -38.65 17.26
N ALA A 453 -14.97 -38.89 18.39
CA ALA A 453 -15.02 -37.98 19.54
C ALA A 453 -14.62 -36.55 19.17
N SER A 454 -13.61 -36.38 18.31
CA SER A 454 -13.17 -35.08 17.82
C SER A 454 -14.23 -34.38 16.94
N GLU A 455 -14.94 -35.13 16.12
CA GLU A 455 -16.01 -34.60 15.27
C GLU A 455 -17.22 -34.19 16.10
N PHE A 456 -17.58 -34.98 17.09
CA PHE A 456 -18.60 -34.61 18.08
C PHE A 456 -18.25 -33.31 18.80
N ALA A 457 -17.02 -33.19 19.31
CA ALA A 457 -16.55 -32.00 20.00
C ALA A 457 -16.56 -30.75 19.11
N GLN A 458 -16.08 -30.86 17.87
CA GLN A 458 -16.09 -29.74 16.92
C GLN A 458 -17.52 -29.31 16.55
N ALA A 459 -18.41 -30.28 16.28
CA ALA A 459 -19.79 -30.00 15.96
C ALA A 459 -20.53 -29.36 17.15
N TYR A 460 -20.28 -29.83 18.36
CA TYR A 460 -20.81 -29.25 19.59
C TYR A 460 -20.36 -27.81 19.79
N LEU A 461 -19.05 -27.51 19.60
CA LEU A 461 -18.53 -26.16 19.70
C LEU A 461 -19.13 -25.20 18.65
N ARG A 462 -19.36 -25.69 17.43
CA ARG A 462 -20.08 -24.92 16.39
C ARG A 462 -21.53 -24.65 16.80
N MET A 463 -22.21 -25.66 17.36
CA MET A 463 -23.59 -25.50 17.86
C MET A 463 -23.64 -24.48 18.97
N LYS A 464 -22.73 -24.54 19.95
CA LYS A 464 -22.61 -23.56 21.05
C LYS A 464 -22.31 -22.14 20.52
N SER A 465 -21.38 -22.02 19.60
CA SER A 465 -21.07 -20.72 18.95
C SER A 465 -22.32 -20.15 18.26
N LYS A 466 -23.11 -21.00 17.58
CA LYS A 466 -24.34 -20.58 16.91
C LYS A 466 -25.44 -20.18 17.93
N ALA A 467 -25.59 -20.91 19.02
CA ALA A 467 -26.52 -20.56 20.09
C ALA A 467 -26.17 -19.20 20.70
N VAL A 468 -24.90 -18.94 20.96
CA VAL A 468 -24.38 -17.64 21.41
C VAL A 468 -24.70 -16.50 20.44
N VAL A 469 -24.59 -16.75 19.12
CA VAL A 469 -24.97 -15.78 18.08
C VAL A 469 -26.45 -15.41 18.19
N ASN A 470 -27.34 -16.41 18.40
CA ASN A 470 -28.77 -16.23 18.41
C ASN A 470 -29.29 -15.74 19.80
N GLY A 471 -28.41 -15.53 20.78
CA GLY A 471 -28.78 -15.06 22.10
C GLY A 471 -29.53 -16.12 22.97
N GLN A 472 -29.31 -17.39 22.66
CA GLN A 472 -29.89 -18.55 23.37
C GLN A 472 -28.92 -19.13 24.40
#